data_66ff59a86d17fb4b109a951cd992b4f2
#
_entry.id   66ff59a86d17fb4b109a951cd992b4f2
#
_cell.length_a   1.000
_cell.length_b   1.000
_cell.length_c   1.000
_cell.angle_alpha   90.00
_cell.angle_beta   90.00
_cell.angle_gamma   90.00
#
_symmetry.space_group_name_H-M   'P 1'
#
loop_
_entity.id
_entity.type
_entity.pdbx_description
1 polymer ?
#
loop_
_entity_poly.entity_id
_entity_poly.type
_entity_poly.pdbx_seq_one_letter_code
_entity_poly.pdbx_strand_id
1 'polypeptide(L)'
;SGDMCKLGGMLANNSSGPHTLRYGSVKDNVRALRVCLESTGWLEAESYPLGDPELERVLNAHPPLRTVLNLVRDHVQVIREKRPTVTKNSSGYNLFGLVDGLDRQVFDLPRLFVGSEGTLGIMSEATLNLVERPKASATLLIYFRRLEDVGDAVVDLLALSPSALEVMDSNTLDLIGRDRFQIPADAAALLLAELDDHGEAGASQQAARAAAVCRKYPLAAEPAVALDQEHRETLWKARKALY
;
A
#
# COMPACT_ATOMS: atom_id res chain seq x y z
N SER A 1 -0.05 11.84 2.77
CA SER A 1 -1.08 11.91 1.72
C SER A 1 -2.50 11.96 2.27
N GLY A 2 -2.78 11.40 3.45
CA GLY A 2 -4.11 11.43 4.06
C GLY A 2 -4.72 12.83 4.21
N ASP A 3 -3.90 13.83 4.43
CA ASP A 3 -4.31 15.22 4.58
C ASP A 3 -4.66 15.91 3.26
N MET A 4 -4.23 15.36 2.12
CA MET A 4 -4.37 15.96 0.80
C MET A 4 -5.30 15.17 -0.14
N CYS A 5 -5.43 13.88 0.06
CA CYS A 5 -6.18 13.00 -0.85
C CYS A 5 -7.67 12.95 -0.50
N LYS A 6 -8.50 12.91 -1.53
CA LYS A 6 -9.94 12.62 -1.42
C LYS A 6 -10.17 11.12 -1.58
N LEU A 7 -11.13 10.57 -0.84
CA LEU A 7 -11.43 9.13 -0.86
C LEU A 7 -11.76 8.62 -2.27
N GLY A 8 -12.58 9.34 -3.04
CA GLY A 8 -12.92 8.96 -4.42
C GLY A 8 -11.69 8.87 -5.32
N GLY A 9 -10.76 9.83 -5.22
CA GLY A 9 -9.48 9.77 -5.94
C GLY A 9 -8.61 8.61 -5.51
N MET A 10 -8.58 8.29 -4.21
CA MET A 10 -7.85 7.14 -3.69
C MET A 10 -8.40 5.81 -4.21
N LEU A 11 -9.72 5.68 -4.31
CA LEU A 11 -10.40 4.51 -4.90
C LEU A 11 -10.09 4.40 -6.39
N ALA A 12 -10.25 5.49 -7.14
CA ALA A 12 -10.03 5.51 -8.58
C ALA A 12 -8.59 5.16 -8.97
N ASN A 13 -7.61 5.64 -8.20
CA ASN A 13 -6.18 5.41 -8.44
C ASN A 13 -5.63 4.13 -7.78
N ASN A 14 -6.42 3.41 -6.98
CA ASN A 14 -5.90 2.37 -6.09
C ASN A 14 -4.70 2.86 -5.28
N SER A 15 -4.87 3.98 -4.59
CA SER A 15 -3.78 4.65 -3.91
C SER A 15 -3.06 3.76 -2.91
N SER A 16 -1.75 3.94 -2.83
CA SER A 16 -0.90 3.25 -1.89
C SER A 16 0.08 4.25 -1.26
N GLY A 17 0.52 4.00 -0.04
CA GLY A 17 1.44 4.86 0.69
C GLY A 17 2.51 4.05 1.42
N PRO A 18 3.31 4.69 2.26
CA PRO A 18 4.35 4.03 3.06
C PRO A 18 3.83 2.82 3.84
N HIS A 19 2.65 2.95 4.44
CA HIS A 19 2.03 1.92 5.28
C HIS A 19 1.35 0.79 4.49
N THR A 20 1.39 0.82 3.16
CA THR A 20 0.91 -0.29 2.30
C THR A 20 1.62 -1.60 2.62
N LEU A 21 2.85 -1.53 3.10
CA LEU A 21 3.65 -2.69 3.49
C LEU A 21 2.91 -3.58 4.50
N ARG A 22 2.25 -2.98 5.50
CA ARG A 22 1.53 -3.70 6.56
C ARG A 22 0.03 -3.76 6.32
N TYR A 23 -0.57 -2.67 5.83
CA TYR A 23 -2.03 -2.51 5.80
C TYR A 23 -2.63 -2.69 4.41
N GLY A 24 -1.83 -3.00 3.40
CA GLY A 24 -2.28 -3.13 2.02
C GLY A 24 -2.57 -1.79 1.35
N SER A 25 -2.97 -1.86 0.09
CA SER A 25 -3.43 -0.72 -0.71
C SER A 25 -4.94 -0.55 -0.61
N VAL A 26 -5.48 0.46 -1.26
CA VAL A 26 -6.93 0.73 -1.22
C VAL A 26 -7.75 -0.48 -1.66
N LYS A 27 -7.37 -1.15 -2.75
CA LYS A 27 -8.07 -2.36 -3.27
C LYS A 27 -8.20 -3.48 -2.23
N ASP A 28 -7.28 -3.56 -1.27
CA ASP A 28 -7.26 -4.62 -0.26
C ASP A 28 -8.25 -4.34 0.87
N ASN A 29 -8.73 -3.10 0.96
CA ASN A 29 -9.60 -2.60 2.02
C ASN A 29 -11.01 -2.21 1.54
N VAL A 30 -11.36 -2.40 0.27
CA VAL A 30 -12.69 -2.13 -0.27
C VAL A 30 -13.54 -3.40 -0.26
N ARG A 31 -14.73 -3.31 0.37
CA ARG A 31 -15.73 -4.40 0.43
C ARG A 31 -16.81 -4.27 -0.62
N ALA A 32 -17.32 -3.07 -0.80
CA ALA A 32 -18.38 -2.78 -1.75
C ALA A 32 -18.24 -1.37 -2.30
N LEU A 33 -18.78 -1.15 -3.49
CA LEU A 33 -18.86 0.15 -4.14
C LEU A 33 -20.24 0.34 -4.74
N ARG A 34 -20.72 1.57 -4.72
CA ARG A 34 -21.83 1.97 -5.56
C ARG A 34 -21.31 2.75 -6.76
N VAL A 35 -21.55 2.23 -7.96
CA VAL A 35 -20.95 2.72 -9.20
C VAL A 35 -22.04 3.08 -10.19
N CYS A 36 -21.95 4.26 -10.80
CA CYS A 36 -22.78 4.62 -11.95
C CYS A 36 -22.05 4.23 -13.24
N LEU A 37 -22.62 3.27 -13.97
CA LEU A 37 -22.14 2.85 -15.29
C LEU A 37 -22.81 3.67 -16.36
N GLU A 38 -22.07 4.03 -17.42
CA GLU A 38 -22.59 4.86 -18.51
C GLU A 38 -23.83 4.25 -19.18
N SER A 39 -23.76 2.96 -19.51
CA SER A 39 -24.80 2.31 -20.33
C SER A 39 -25.95 1.69 -19.54
N THR A 40 -25.75 1.35 -18.24
CA THR A 40 -26.70 0.54 -17.47
C THR A 40 -27.08 1.16 -16.12
N GLY A 41 -26.55 2.35 -15.78
CA GLY A 41 -26.90 3.07 -14.57
C GLY A 41 -26.26 2.52 -13.31
N TRP A 42 -26.98 2.54 -12.17
CA TRP A 42 -26.44 2.22 -10.86
C TRP A 42 -26.20 0.73 -10.66
N LEU A 43 -25.02 0.41 -10.15
CA LEU A 43 -24.56 -0.94 -9.78
C LEU A 43 -24.11 -0.93 -8.32
N GLU A 44 -24.59 -1.89 -7.55
CA GLU A 44 -23.98 -2.29 -6.27
C GLU A 44 -22.87 -3.31 -6.58
N ALA A 45 -21.63 -2.85 -6.56
CA ALA A 45 -20.47 -3.69 -6.86
C ALA A 45 -19.99 -4.37 -5.57
N GLU A 46 -20.35 -5.62 -5.40
CA GLU A 46 -20.00 -6.48 -4.27
C GLU A 46 -19.26 -7.74 -4.74
N SER A 47 -18.91 -8.62 -3.82
CA SER A 47 -18.39 -9.95 -4.13
C SER A 47 -19.53 -10.95 -4.18
N TYR A 48 -19.87 -11.43 -5.36
CA TYR A 48 -21.00 -12.36 -5.59
C TYR A 48 -20.49 -13.80 -5.73
N PRO A 49 -21.06 -14.77 -4.96
CA PRO A 49 -20.76 -16.19 -5.18
C PRO A 49 -21.10 -16.62 -6.61
N LEU A 50 -20.25 -17.45 -7.23
CA LEU A 50 -20.55 -18.02 -8.55
C LEU A 50 -21.74 -18.98 -8.44
N GLY A 51 -22.73 -18.80 -9.32
CA GLY A 51 -23.97 -19.59 -9.30
C GLY A 51 -25.07 -19.02 -8.39
N ASP A 52 -24.81 -17.90 -7.69
CA ASP A 52 -25.82 -17.20 -6.92
C ASP A 52 -26.85 -16.55 -7.87
N PRO A 53 -28.18 -16.71 -7.63
CA PRO A 53 -29.22 -16.04 -8.41
C PRO A 53 -29.06 -14.50 -8.42
N GLU A 54 -28.49 -13.91 -7.36
CA GLU A 54 -28.23 -12.47 -7.30
C GLU A 54 -27.16 -12.06 -8.32
N LEU A 55 -26.08 -12.84 -8.46
CA LEU A 55 -25.07 -12.61 -9.51
C LEU A 55 -25.73 -12.62 -10.89
N GLU A 56 -26.59 -13.60 -11.18
CA GLU A 56 -27.27 -13.68 -12.47
C GLU A 56 -28.17 -12.46 -12.71
N ARG A 57 -28.85 -11.96 -11.67
CA ARG A 57 -29.64 -10.74 -11.75
C ARG A 57 -28.78 -9.54 -12.08
N VAL A 58 -27.64 -9.37 -11.42
CA VAL A 58 -26.68 -8.30 -11.67
C VAL A 58 -26.12 -8.39 -13.10
N LEU A 59 -25.71 -9.58 -13.54
CA LEU A 59 -25.18 -9.78 -14.88
C LEU A 59 -26.22 -9.55 -15.99
N ASN A 60 -27.49 -9.79 -15.73
CA ASN A 60 -28.59 -9.49 -16.67
C ASN A 60 -28.92 -8.00 -16.71
N ALA A 61 -28.87 -7.30 -15.58
CA ALA A 61 -29.03 -5.85 -15.50
C ALA A 61 -27.85 -5.09 -16.12
N HIS A 62 -26.65 -5.67 -16.05
CA HIS A 62 -25.41 -5.06 -16.52
C HIS A 62 -24.63 -6.02 -17.45
N PRO A 63 -25.07 -6.22 -18.71
CA PRO A 63 -24.46 -7.17 -19.65
C PRO A 63 -22.93 -7.00 -19.86
N PRO A 64 -22.33 -5.81 -19.80
CA PRO A 64 -20.88 -5.67 -19.90
C PRO A 64 -20.11 -6.46 -18.81
N LEU A 65 -20.69 -6.61 -17.61
CA LEU A 65 -20.05 -7.39 -16.53
C LEU A 65 -19.99 -8.88 -16.85
N ARG A 66 -21.01 -9.40 -17.55
CA ARG A 66 -20.99 -10.79 -18.06
C ARG A 66 -19.86 -11.00 -19.06
N THR A 67 -19.64 -10.02 -19.92
CA THR A 67 -18.51 -10.04 -20.87
C THR A 67 -17.17 -10.05 -20.14
N VAL A 68 -17.02 -9.22 -19.10
CA VAL A 68 -15.80 -9.21 -18.27
C VAL A 68 -15.59 -10.55 -17.58
N LEU A 69 -16.65 -11.11 -16.96
CA LEU A 69 -16.56 -12.42 -16.28
C LEU A 69 -16.11 -13.53 -17.23
N ASN A 70 -16.70 -13.60 -18.42
CA ASN A 70 -16.33 -14.59 -19.43
C ASN A 70 -14.89 -14.37 -19.93
N LEU A 71 -14.51 -13.11 -20.24
CA LEU A 71 -13.15 -12.78 -20.66
C LEU A 71 -12.11 -13.23 -19.62
N VAL A 72 -12.36 -12.98 -18.34
CA VAL A 72 -11.44 -13.40 -17.27
C VAL A 72 -11.38 -14.92 -17.17
N ARG A 73 -12.51 -15.62 -17.28
CA ARG A 73 -12.57 -17.10 -17.28
C ARG A 73 -11.78 -17.71 -18.44
N ASP A 74 -11.97 -17.16 -19.64
CA ASP A 74 -11.34 -17.68 -20.86
C ASP A 74 -9.81 -17.44 -20.86
N HIS A 75 -9.33 -16.45 -20.10
CA HIS A 75 -7.92 -16.06 -20.08
C HIS A 75 -7.24 -16.26 -18.72
N VAL A 76 -7.83 -17.01 -17.79
CA VAL A 76 -7.29 -17.26 -16.44
C VAL A 76 -5.82 -17.66 -16.48
N GLN A 77 -5.42 -18.58 -17.38
CA GLN A 77 -4.07 -19.08 -17.46
C GLN A 77 -3.09 -17.96 -17.84
N VAL A 78 -3.40 -17.19 -18.86
CA VAL A 78 -2.55 -16.06 -19.32
C VAL A 78 -2.44 -14.99 -18.25
N ILE A 79 -3.54 -14.66 -17.55
CA ILE A 79 -3.53 -13.69 -16.46
C ILE A 79 -2.60 -14.16 -15.34
N ARG A 80 -2.66 -15.45 -14.95
CA ARG A 80 -1.77 -16.01 -13.93
C ARG A 80 -0.30 -15.95 -14.33
N GLU A 81 0.03 -16.35 -15.55
CA GLU A 81 1.40 -16.36 -16.07
C GLU A 81 2.02 -14.96 -16.15
N LYS A 82 1.18 -13.95 -16.40
CA LYS A 82 1.61 -12.54 -16.48
C LYS A 82 1.54 -11.79 -15.16
N ARG A 83 1.19 -12.47 -14.06
CA ARG A 83 1.14 -11.84 -12.74
C ARG A 83 2.54 -11.36 -12.33
N PRO A 84 2.71 -10.06 -12.01
CA PRO A 84 3.97 -9.57 -11.44
C PRO A 84 4.28 -10.25 -10.11
N THR A 85 5.56 -10.55 -9.88
CA THR A 85 6.04 -11.17 -8.62
C THR A 85 6.24 -10.17 -7.48
N VAL A 86 5.77 -8.94 -7.65
CA VAL A 86 5.88 -7.87 -6.65
C VAL A 86 4.62 -7.81 -5.78
N THR A 87 4.77 -7.44 -4.52
CA THR A 87 3.66 -7.28 -3.57
C THR A 87 2.80 -6.04 -3.86
N LYS A 88 3.42 -4.97 -4.37
CA LYS A 88 2.75 -3.70 -4.69
C LYS A 88 2.59 -3.57 -6.20
N ASN A 89 1.34 -3.60 -6.67
CA ASN A 89 0.99 -3.36 -8.06
C ASN A 89 -0.30 -2.53 -8.14
N SER A 90 -0.20 -1.36 -8.78
CA SER A 90 -1.31 -0.44 -9.03
C SER A 90 -1.48 -0.11 -10.53
N SER A 91 -0.80 -0.84 -11.42
CA SER A 91 -0.88 -0.61 -12.87
C SER A 91 -2.05 -1.34 -13.49
N GLY A 92 -2.89 -0.62 -14.22
CA GLY A 92 -4.02 -1.16 -14.97
C GLY A 92 -5.12 -1.77 -14.11
N TYR A 93 -6.07 -2.45 -14.75
CA TYR A 93 -7.16 -3.13 -14.07
C TYR A 93 -6.66 -4.33 -13.25
N ASN A 94 -7.25 -4.55 -12.10
CA ASN A 94 -6.86 -5.63 -11.19
C ASN A 94 -7.41 -7.00 -11.62
N LEU A 95 -7.01 -7.47 -12.80
CA LEU A 95 -7.43 -8.77 -13.33
C LEU A 95 -6.96 -9.93 -12.43
N PHE A 96 -5.83 -9.78 -11.76
CA PHE A 96 -5.32 -10.78 -10.81
C PHE A 96 -6.26 -10.96 -9.63
N GLY A 97 -6.82 -9.87 -9.10
CA GLY A 97 -7.82 -9.92 -8.03
C GLY A 97 -9.12 -10.59 -8.46
N LEU A 98 -9.53 -10.43 -9.73
CA LEU A 98 -10.69 -11.15 -10.29
C LEU A 98 -10.41 -12.65 -10.39
N VAL A 99 -9.22 -13.05 -10.85
CA VAL A 99 -8.82 -14.47 -10.90
C VAL A 99 -8.77 -15.07 -9.49
N ASP A 100 -8.18 -14.36 -8.51
CA ASP A 100 -8.17 -14.80 -7.11
C ASP A 100 -9.61 -14.93 -6.54
N GLY A 101 -10.53 -14.08 -7.01
CA GLY A 101 -11.96 -14.21 -6.71
C GLY A 101 -12.56 -15.49 -7.30
N LEU A 102 -12.30 -15.78 -8.57
CA LEU A 102 -12.79 -17.01 -9.23
C LEU A 102 -12.26 -18.26 -8.52
N ASP A 103 -11.03 -18.28 -8.06
CA ASP A 103 -10.44 -19.38 -7.28
C ASP A 103 -11.20 -19.62 -5.96
N ARG A 104 -11.76 -18.57 -5.37
CA ARG A 104 -12.62 -18.61 -4.18
C ARG A 104 -14.11 -18.80 -4.52
N GLN A 105 -14.44 -19.05 -5.78
CA GLN A 105 -15.82 -19.20 -6.28
C GLN A 105 -16.66 -17.93 -6.10
N VAL A 106 -16.04 -16.73 -6.27
CA VAL A 106 -16.74 -15.45 -6.24
C VAL A 106 -16.35 -14.57 -7.43
N PHE A 107 -17.27 -13.75 -7.90
CA PHE A 107 -17.00 -12.63 -8.80
C PHE A 107 -16.86 -11.37 -7.96
N ASP A 108 -15.62 -10.94 -7.72
CA ASP A 108 -15.25 -9.84 -6.80
C ASP A 108 -15.24 -8.51 -7.56
N LEU A 109 -16.43 -7.91 -7.73
CA LEU A 109 -16.60 -6.67 -8.52
C LEU A 109 -15.84 -5.47 -7.99
N PRO A 110 -15.70 -5.21 -6.67
CA PRO A 110 -14.87 -4.12 -6.18
C PRO A 110 -13.45 -4.15 -6.75
N ARG A 111 -12.87 -5.34 -6.97
CA ARG A 111 -11.53 -5.51 -7.55
C ARG A 111 -11.43 -5.00 -9.00
N LEU A 112 -12.54 -4.97 -9.73
CA LEU A 112 -12.58 -4.44 -11.09
C LEU A 112 -12.52 -2.91 -11.10
N PHE A 113 -13.27 -2.27 -10.20
CA PHE A 113 -13.47 -0.82 -10.20
C PHE A 113 -12.36 -0.04 -9.50
N VAL A 114 -11.79 -0.58 -8.42
CA VAL A 114 -10.68 0.09 -7.71
C VAL A 114 -9.45 0.12 -8.61
N GLY A 115 -8.95 1.31 -8.88
CA GLY A 115 -7.83 1.54 -9.79
C GLY A 115 -8.23 1.68 -11.27
N SER A 116 -9.52 1.83 -11.56
CA SER A 116 -10.03 2.04 -12.93
C SER A 116 -9.87 3.47 -13.45
N GLU A 117 -9.46 4.42 -12.62
CA GLU A 117 -9.22 5.82 -12.96
C GLU A 117 -10.40 6.50 -13.68
N GLY A 118 -11.64 6.09 -13.33
CA GLY A 118 -12.87 6.63 -13.91
C GLY A 118 -13.25 6.05 -15.27
N THR A 119 -12.50 5.13 -15.83
CA THR A 119 -12.73 4.56 -17.17
C THR A 119 -13.88 3.56 -17.23
N LEU A 120 -14.29 2.98 -16.09
CA LEU A 120 -15.35 1.96 -16.00
C LEU A 120 -16.67 2.50 -15.43
N GLY A 121 -16.64 3.65 -14.75
CA GLY A 121 -17.80 4.25 -14.12
C GLY A 121 -17.44 5.26 -13.06
N ILE A 122 -18.44 5.90 -12.48
CA ILE A 122 -18.31 6.91 -11.42
C ILE A 122 -18.66 6.25 -10.08
N MET A 123 -17.68 6.15 -9.17
CA MET A 123 -17.88 5.64 -7.81
C MET A 123 -18.48 6.72 -6.93
N SER A 124 -19.65 6.49 -6.35
CA SER A 124 -20.36 7.44 -5.48
C SER A 124 -20.26 7.10 -3.99
N GLU A 125 -20.22 5.80 -3.66
CA GLU A 125 -20.19 5.29 -2.31
C GLU A 125 -19.21 4.12 -2.21
N ALA A 126 -18.61 3.94 -1.03
CA ALA A 126 -17.71 2.82 -0.75
C ALA A 126 -17.91 2.29 0.67
N THR A 127 -17.95 0.97 0.79
CA THR A 127 -17.83 0.26 2.08
C THR A 127 -16.40 -0.21 2.24
N LEU A 128 -15.75 0.21 3.33
CA LEU A 128 -14.33 -0.04 3.58
C LEU A 128 -14.13 -0.92 4.81
N ASN A 129 -13.12 -1.76 4.77
CA ASN A 129 -12.56 -2.37 5.97
C ASN A 129 -11.80 -1.29 6.75
N LEU A 130 -11.98 -1.29 8.07
CA LEU A 130 -11.21 -0.47 8.98
C LEU A 130 -10.18 -1.35 9.70
N VAL A 131 -8.99 -0.79 9.91
CA VAL A 131 -7.95 -1.40 10.73
C VAL A 131 -7.90 -0.71 12.09
N GLU A 132 -7.58 -1.45 13.14
CA GLU A 132 -7.37 -0.86 14.45
C GLU A 132 -6.16 0.08 14.41
N ARG A 133 -6.32 1.29 14.96
CA ARG A 133 -5.21 2.23 15.05
C ARG A 133 -4.17 1.69 16.05
N PRO A 134 -2.87 1.65 15.67
CA PRO A 134 -1.82 1.21 16.59
C PRO A 134 -1.81 2.13 17.83
N LYS A 135 -1.66 1.54 19.02
CA LYS A 135 -1.59 2.28 20.28
C LYS A 135 -0.28 2.99 20.47
N ALA A 136 0.78 2.44 19.88
CA ALA A 136 2.11 3.03 19.87
C ALA A 136 2.80 2.74 18.55
N SER A 137 3.70 3.61 18.14
CA SER A 137 4.56 3.42 16.97
C SER A 137 5.94 3.98 17.26
N ALA A 138 6.94 3.37 16.66
CA ALA A 138 8.31 3.86 16.69
C ALA A 138 8.77 4.17 15.27
N THR A 139 9.40 5.32 15.07
CA THR A 139 10.00 5.69 13.77
C THR A 139 11.52 5.78 13.93
N LEU A 140 12.26 5.18 12.99
CA LEU A 140 13.70 5.23 12.94
C LEU A 140 14.16 5.91 11.65
N LEU A 141 15.19 6.76 11.74
CA LEU A 141 16.01 7.18 10.60
C LEU A 141 17.38 6.53 10.69
N ILE A 142 17.76 5.84 9.63
CA ILE A 142 19.00 5.06 9.55
C ILE A 142 19.79 5.54 8.33
N TYR A 143 20.99 6.10 8.55
CA TYR A 143 21.85 6.66 7.51
C TYR A 143 22.94 5.67 7.15
N PHE A 144 22.90 5.15 5.91
CA PHE A 144 23.88 4.21 5.38
C PHE A 144 24.98 4.90 4.58
N ARG A 145 26.22 4.44 4.72
CA ARG A 145 27.37 4.89 3.91
C ARG A 145 27.35 4.34 2.50
N ARG A 146 26.59 3.27 2.25
CA ARG A 146 26.50 2.60 0.96
C ARG A 146 25.05 2.25 0.67
N LEU A 147 24.62 2.53 -0.57
CA LEU A 147 23.23 2.22 -0.99
C LEU A 147 22.97 0.71 -1.03
N GLU A 148 23.98 -0.08 -1.40
CA GLU A 148 23.87 -1.53 -1.52
C GLU A 148 23.50 -2.20 -0.20
N ASP A 149 24.00 -1.68 0.92
CA ASP A 149 23.73 -2.23 2.27
C ASP A 149 22.25 -2.05 2.69
N VAL A 150 21.53 -1.09 2.06
CA VAL A 150 20.11 -0.85 2.39
C VAL A 150 19.24 -2.02 1.98
N GLY A 151 19.52 -2.66 0.84
CA GLY A 151 18.76 -3.81 0.36
C GLY A 151 18.77 -4.97 1.37
N ASP A 152 19.96 -5.32 1.85
CA ASP A 152 20.14 -6.38 2.85
C ASP A 152 19.52 -6.00 4.20
N ALA A 153 19.67 -4.73 4.62
CA ALA A 153 19.05 -4.23 5.84
C ALA A 153 17.52 -4.26 5.77
N VAL A 154 16.92 -3.94 4.61
CA VAL A 154 15.46 -4.04 4.39
C VAL A 154 15.01 -5.50 4.55
N VAL A 155 15.73 -6.48 3.97
CA VAL A 155 15.40 -7.90 4.12
C VAL A 155 15.42 -8.33 5.60
N ASP A 156 16.47 -7.92 6.33
CA ASP A 156 16.58 -8.21 7.77
C ASP A 156 15.46 -7.54 8.59
N LEU A 157 15.08 -6.28 8.24
CA LEU A 157 14.03 -5.54 8.94
C LEU A 157 12.63 -6.09 8.66
N LEU A 158 12.38 -6.69 7.49
CA LEU A 158 11.09 -7.30 7.17
C LEU A 158 10.70 -8.40 8.17
N ALA A 159 11.68 -9.08 8.77
CA ALA A 159 11.44 -10.07 9.83
C ALA A 159 10.80 -9.46 11.10
N LEU A 160 10.89 -8.15 11.28
CA LEU A 160 10.28 -7.42 12.40
C LEU A 160 8.86 -6.92 12.07
N SER A 161 8.34 -7.22 10.87
CA SER A 161 7.01 -6.80 10.40
C SER A 161 6.77 -5.28 10.50
N PRO A 162 7.65 -4.44 9.91
CA PRO A 162 7.49 -2.99 9.95
C PRO A 162 6.19 -2.55 9.28
N SER A 163 5.64 -1.43 9.74
CA SER A 163 4.46 -0.81 9.11
C SER A 163 4.83 0.03 7.89
N ALA A 164 6.04 0.60 7.88
CA ALA A 164 6.58 1.32 6.74
C ALA A 164 8.10 1.13 6.63
N LEU A 165 8.59 1.07 5.38
CA LEU A 165 10.00 1.16 5.01
C LEU A 165 10.11 2.06 3.79
N GLU A 166 10.83 3.18 3.91
CA GLU A 166 11.01 4.15 2.83
C GLU A 166 12.51 4.46 2.67
N VAL A 167 13.00 4.35 1.45
CA VAL A 167 14.41 4.59 1.12
C VAL A 167 14.52 5.89 0.34
N MET A 168 15.51 6.71 0.69
CA MET A 168 15.94 7.89 -0.05
C MET A 168 17.42 7.74 -0.38
N ASP A 169 17.77 7.82 -1.66
CA ASP A 169 19.15 7.77 -2.14
C ASP A 169 19.86 9.14 -1.99
N SER A 170 21.15 9.17 -2.28
CA SER A 170 21.97 10.37 -2.17
C SER A 170 21.41 11.55 -2.98
N ASN A 171 20.92 11.31 -4.21
CA ASN A 171 20.36 12.38 -5.05
C ASN A 171 19.11 12.98 -4.40
N THR A 172 18.27 12.13 -3.82
CA THR A 172 17.07 12.54 -3.09
C THR A 172 17.46 13.34 -1.83
N LEU A 173 18.49 12.90 -1.08
CA LEU A 173 18.98 13.59 0.12
C LEU A 173 19.53 14.98 -0.21
N ASP A 174 20.25 15.12 -1.33
CA ASP A 174 20.75 16.39 -1.82
C ASP A 174 19.61 17.32 -2.24
N LEU A 175 18.58 16.80 -2.90
CA LEU A 175 17.42 17.56 -3.35
C LEU A 175 16.60 18.15 -2.20
N ILE A 176 16.40 17.41 -1.10
CA ILE A 176 15.66 17.90 0.07
C ILE A 176 16.49 18.85 0.94
N GLY A 177 17.82 18.83 0.77
CA GLY A 177 18.79 19.67 1.49
C GLY A 177 19.33 19.01 2.75
N ARG A 178 20.58 18.51 2.68
CA ARG A 178 21.25 17.82 3.80
C ARG A 178 21.31 18.65 5.07
N ASP A 179 21.71 19.91 4.95
CA ASP A 179 21.85 20.81 6.10
C ASP A 179 20.51 21.07 6.80
N ARG A 180 19.43 21.18 6.02
CA ARG A 180 18.08 21.41 6.54
C ARG A 180 17.60 20.31 7.46
N PHE A 181 17.98 19.07 7.19
CA PHE A 181 17.56 17.88 7.92
C PHE A 181 18.70 17.23 8.71
N GLN A 182 19.83 17.93 8.85
CA GLN A 182 21.01 17.44 9.57
C GLN A 182 21.49 16.07 9.12
N ILE A 183 21.41 15.81 7.81
CA ILE A 183 21.79 14.54 7.20
C ILE A 183 23.32 14.45 7.15
N PRO A 184 23.95 13.35 7.62
CA PRO A 184 25.40 13.18 7.54
C PRO A 184 25.91 13.34 6.09
N ALA A 185 27.00 14.06 5.92
CA ALA A 185 27.57 14.37 4.59
C ALA A 185 27.98 13.10 3.82
N ASP A 186 28.39 12.05 4.54
CA ASP A 186 28.83 10.76 3.99
C ASP A 186 27.70 9.72 3.92
N ALA A 187 26.44 10.10 4.15
CA ALA A 187 25.30 9.23 3.94
C ALA A 187 25.01 9.05 2.43
N ALA A 188 25.12 7.83 1.93
CA ALA A 188 24.72 7.47 0.58
C ALA A 188 23.23 7.17 0.47
N ALA A 189 22.59 6.79 1.58
CA ALA A 189 21.16 6.56 1.64
C ALA A 189 20.60 6.77 3.06
N LEU A 190 19.31 7.09 3.12
CA LEU A 190 18.50 7.12 4.33
C LEU A 190 17.41 6.05 4.20
N LEU A 191 17.27 5.22 5.21
CA LEU A 191 16.13 4.34 5.41
C LEU A 191 15.27 4.87 6.57
N LEU A 192 14.01 5.20 6.30
CA LEU A 192 12.99 5.45 7.31
C LEU A 192 12.23 4.15 7.56
N ALA A 193 12.23 3.67 8.79
CA ALA A 193 11.48 2.51 9.23
C ALA A 193 10.45 2.90 10.29
N GLU A 194 9.23 2.37 10.17
CA GLU A 194 8.19 2.54 11.20
C GLU A 194 7.69 1.16 11.64
N LEU A 195 7.55 1.02 12.96
CA LEU A 195 7.07 -0.20 13.60
C LEU A 195 5.90 0.16 14.53
N ASP A 196 4.77 -0.47 14.26
CA ASP A 196 3.53 -0.29 15.03
C ASP A 196 3.35 -1.40 16.03
N ASP A 197 2.90 -1.06 17.25
CA ASP A 197 2.66 -2.00 18.34
C ASP A 197 1.36 -1.67 19.12
N HIS A 198 0.95 -2.60 19.96
CA HIS A 198 -0.22 -2.46 20.83
C HIS A 198 0.10 -1.77 22.18
N GLY A 199 1.35 -1.36 22.40
CA GLY A 199 1.79 -0.62 23.58
C GLY A 199 3.18 -0.01 23.45
N GLU A 200 3.45 1.02 24.27
CA GLU A 200 4.72 1.80 24.22
C GLU A 200 5.96 0.93 24.48
N ALA A 201 5.87 0.01 25.43
CA ALA A 201 6.97 -0.90 25.75
C ALA A 201 7.34 -1.81 24.56
N GLY A 202 6.32 -2.29 23.82
CA GLY A 202 6.50 -3.09 22.61
C GLY A 202 7.14 -2.27 21.50
N ALA A 203 6.65 -1.06 21.23
CA ALA A 203 7.20 -0.15 20.24
C ALA A 203 8.68 0.18 20.53
N SER A 204 9.01 0.49 21.78
CA SER A 204 10.40 0.74 22.20
C SER A 204 11.31 -0.48 22.01
N GLN A 205 10.83 -1.67 22.37
CA GLN A 205 11.59 -2.91 22.18
C GLN A 205 11.81 -3.23 20.70
N GLN A 206 10.80 -3.05 19.86
CA GLN A 206 10.92 -3.26 18.42
C GLN A 206 11.90 -2.25 17.79
N ALA A 207 11.84 -0.97 18.20
CA ALA A 207 12.78 0.04 17.77
C ALA A 207 14.24 -0.33 18.11
N ALA A 208 14.47 -0.80 19.35
CA ALA A 208 15.80 -1.24 19.76
C ALA A 208 16.30 -2.43 18.93
N ARG A 209 15.43 -3.40 18.62
CA ARG A 209 15.75 -4.53 17.74
C ARG A 209 16.08 -4.07 16.33
N ALA A 210 15.27 -3.16 15.74
CA ALA A 210 15.51 -2.61 14.42
C ALA A 210 16.84 -1.85 14.33
N ALA A 211 17.14 -1.01 15.32
CA ALA A 211 18.41 -0.33 15.42
C ALA A 211 19.60 -1.31 15.53
N ALA A 212 19.45 -2.39 16.34
CA ALA A 212 20.47 -3.42 16.46
C ALA A 212 20.72 -4.18 15.14
N VAL A 213 19.67 -4.46 14.40
CA VAL A 213 19.76 -5.05 13.04
C VAL A 213 20.57 -4.14 12.12
N CYS A 214 20.26 -2.85 12.09
CA CYS A 214 20.93 -1.92 11.19
C CYS A 214 22.39 -1.64 11.57
N ARG A 215 22.77 -1.74 12.85
CA ARG A 215 24.18 -1.56 13.30
C ARG A 215 25.15 -2.64 12.78
N LYS A 216 24.65 -3.70 12.16
CA LYS A 216 25.49 -4.69 11.45
C LYS A 216 26.13 -4.11 10.18
N TYR A 217 25.57 -3.00 9.66
CA TYR A 217 25.98 -2.37 8.43
C TYR A 217 26.79 -1.09 8.70
N PRO A 218 27.62 -0.62 7.73
CA PRO A 218 28.34 0.64 7.83
C PRO A 218 27.39 1.84 7.84
N LEU A 219 27.12 2.40 9.01
CA LEU A 219 26.24 3.55 9.17
C LEU A 219 27.04 4.87 9.16
N ALA A 220 26.45 5.93 8.64
CA ALA A 220 26.99 7.30 8.68
C ALA A 220 26.72 7.98 10.03
N ALA A 221 25.69 7.55 10.75
CA ALA A 221 25.36 7.99 12.11
C ALA A 221 24.61 6.89 12.88
N GLU A 222 24.52 7.03 14.21
CA GLU A 222 23.63 6.17 15.00
C GLU A 222 22.18 6.36 14.55
N PRO A 223 21.36 5.27 14.53
CA PRO A 223 19.95 5.36 14.19
C PRO A 223 19.21 6.33 15.11
N ALA A 224 18.55 7.34 14.53
CA ALA A 224 17.68 8.22 15.29
C ALA A 224 16.33 7.52 15.51
N VAL A 225 15.88 7.47 16.78
CA VAL A 225 14.64 6.78 17.18
C VAL A 225 13.67 7.79 17.80
N ALA A 226 12.45 7.82 17.30
CA ALA A 226 11.35 8.60 17.86
C ALA A 226 10.20 7.68 18.30
N LEU A 227 9.76 7.82 19.54
CA LEU A 227 8.66 7.06 20.15
C LEU A 227 7.39 7.92 20.32
N ASP A 228 7.56 9.20 20.61
CA ASP A 228 6.44 10.14 20.73
C ASP A 228 6.04 10.73 19.36
N GLN A 229 4.82 11.24 19.28
CA GLN A 229 4.22 11.70 18.03
C GLN A 229 4.98 12.90 17.45
N GLU A 230 5.40 13.86 18.25
CA GLU A 230 6.05 15.09 17.77
C GLU A 230 7.40 14.79 17.10
N HIS A 231 8.24 13.97 17.76
CA HIS A 231 9.50 13.55 17.19
C HIS A 231 9.29 12.69 15.94
N ARG A 232 8.34 11.77 15.93
CA ARG A 232 8.02 10.96 14.73
C ARG A 232 7.62 11.85 13.54
N GLU A 233 6.72 12.82 13.75
CA GLU A 233 6.33 13.77 12.71
C GLU A 233 7.53 14.56 12.18
N THR A 234 8.48 14.89 13.06
CA THR A 234 9.72 15.54 12.67
C THR A 234 10.60 14.67 11.79
N LEU A 235 10.76 13.39 12.10
CA LEU A 235 11.48 12.44 11.26
C LEU A 235 10.81 12.26 9.88
N TRP A 236 9.48 12.25 9.84
CA TRP A 236 8.72 12.17 8.59
C TRP A 236 8.81 13.44 7.71
N LYS A 237 9.22 14.60 8.27
CA LYS A 237 9.37 15.86 7.49
C LYS A 237 10.37 15.71 6.34
N ALA A 238 11.46 14.99 6.53
CA ALA A 238 12.44 14.73 5.47
C ALA A 238 11.78 14.03 4.27
N ARG A 239 10.96 13.01 4.53
CA ARG A 239 10.22 12.28 3.49
C ARG A 239 9.13 13.14 2.84
N LYS A 240 8.42 13.97 3.63
CA LYS A 240 7.36 14.87 3.12
C LYS A 240 7.91 16.02 2.28
N ALA A 241 9.18 16.37 2.42
CA ALA A 241 9.82 17.45 1.66
C ALA A 241 10.00 17.12 0.16
N LEU A 242 9.69 15.88 -0.26
CA LEU A 242 9.72 15.43 -1.66
C LEU A 242 8.42 15.78 -2.44
N TYR A 243 7.41 16.28 -1.78
CA TYR A 243 6.14 16.70 -2.37
C TYR A 243 5.98 18.24 -2.20
#